data_bd7a49141e96e47111743a85c07163e6
#
_entry.id   bd7a49141e96e47111743a85c07163e6
#
_cell.length_a   1.000
_cell.length_b   1.000
_cell.length_c   1.000
_cell.angle_alpha   90.00
_cell.angle_beta   90.00
_cell.angle_gamma   90.00
#
_symmetry.space_group_name_H-M   'P 1'
#
loop_
_entity.id
_entity.type
_entity.pdbx_description
1 polymer ?
#
loop_
_entity_poly.entity_id
_entity_poly.type
_entity_poly.pdbx_seq_one_letter_code
_entity_poly.pdbx_strand_id
1 'polypeptide(L)'
;FTYSLSPNSFSDEDLIKGIEVLLTKKITMSSITKKFEKEFAKYIGSKYSLMVNSGSSANLLATFALINPLNKKKLKKGDECLIPSLCWSTSLWPIVQSGLIPKFADINLKTLNLETSSIKKLIDSKTSAVLTVHVLGNSTNMSELKKIINKNNLILIEDTCESLGSKYDGKFLGTFGKFGTYSFYISHQITSSEGGMIVCDNEEDYNLIFK
;
A
#
# COMPACT_ATOMS: atom_id res chain seq x y z
N PHE A 1 -30.45 -1.40 -15.78
CA PHE A 1 -29.37 -0.56 -15.25
C PHE A 1 -28.09 -1.39 -15.25
N THR A 2 -27.12 -0.98 -16.07
CA THR A 2 -25.76 -1.55 -16.04
C THR A 2 -24.89 -0.60 -15.24
N TYR A 3 -24.40 -1.05 -14.08
CA TYR A 3 -23.36 -0.32 -13.35
C TYR A 3 -22.02 -0.58 -14.05
N SER A 4 -21.46 0.44 -14.67
CA SER A 4 -20.08 0.37 -15.18
C SER A 4 -19.11 0.39 -14.00
N LEU A 5 -18.06 -0.42 -14.07
CA LEU A 5 -16.99 -0.45 -13.07
C LEU A 5 -16.31 0.93 -12.93
N SER A 6 -16.24 1.66 -14.02
CA SER A 6 -15.66 3.00 -14.06
C SER A 6 -16.26 3.81 -15.24
N PRO A 7 -17.38 4.50 -15.02
CA PRO A 7 -17.91 5.39 -16.02
C PRO A 7 -17.04 6.65 -16.10
N ASN A 8 -16.57 7.00 -17.29
CA ASN A 8 -15.85 8.25 -17.57
C ASN A 8 -14.55 8.46 -16.74
N SER A 9 -13.71 7.42 -16.62
CA SER A 9 -12.46 7.48 -15.87
C SER A 9 -11.38 8.36 -16.49
N PHE A 10 -11.50 8.63 -17.78
CA PHE A 10 -10.57 9.45 -18.55
C PHE A 10 -11.32 10.53 -19.30
N SER A 11 -10.79 11.75 -19.27
CA SER A 11 -11.17 12.80 -20.21
C SER A 11 -10.45 12.62 -21.55
N ASP A 12 -10.94 13.30 -22.59
CA ASP A 12 -10.23 13.33 -23.88
C ASP A 12 -8.83 13.94 -23.72
N GLU A 13 -8.65 14.88 -22.79
CA GLU A 13 -7.36 15.50 -22.50
C GLU A 13 -6.38 14.48 -21.89
N ASP A 14 -6.84 13.60 -21.01
CA ASP A 14 -6.02 12.53 -20.44
C ASP A 14 -5.54 11.55 -21.51
N LEU A 15 -6.45 11.19 -22.45
CA LEU A 15 -6.12 10.32 -23.57
C LEU A 15 -5.10 10.96 -24.52
N ILE A 16 -5.28 12.24 -24.83
CA ILE A 16 -4.34 13.00 -25.66
C ILE A 16 -2.96 13.01 -25.00
N LYS A 17 -2.87 13.26 -23.68
CA LYS A 17 -1.61 13.20 -22.94
C LYS A 17 -0.95 11.81 -23.00
N GLY A 18 -1.74 10.75 -22.90
CA GLY A 18 -1.24 9.38 -23.07
C GLY A 18 -0.66 9.16 -24.48
N ILE A 19 -1.35 9.61 -25.51
CA ILE A 19 -0.89 9.54 -26.92
C ILE A 19 0.42 10.35 -27.09
N GLU A 20 0.49 11.57 -26.57
CA GLU A 20 1.71 12.39 -26.61
C GLU A 20 2.91 11.64 -26.04
N VAL A 21 2.73 10.94 -24.89
CA VAL A 21 3.79 10.13 -24.28
C VAL A 21 4.21 8.98 -25.19
N LEU A 22 3.26 8.26 -25.77
CA LEU A 22 3.55 7.17 -26.72
C LEU A 22 4.34 7.65 -27.93
N LEU A 23 4.01 8.82 -28.47
CA LEU A 23 4.71 9.43 -29.62
C LEU A 23 6.15 9.80 -29.30
N THR A 24 6.50 10.05 -28.04
CA THR A 24 7.90 10.27 -27.62
C THR A 24 8.77 9.02 -27.75
N LYS A 25 8.16 7.83 -27.83
CA LYS A 25 8.83 6.51 -27.78
C LYS A 25 9.62 6.25 -26.46
N LYS A 26 9.49 7.13 -25.45
CA LYS A 26 10.09 6.99 -24.12
C LYS A 26 9.00 6.58 -23.13
N ILE A 27 8.53 5.34 -23.27
CA ILE A 27 7.34 4.81 -22.60
C ILE A 27 7.62 4.08 -21.28
N THR A 28 8.89 3.93 -20.89
CA THR A 28 9.26 3.27 -19.63
C THR A 28 10.24 4.13 -18.84
N MET A 29 10.09 4.16 -17.51
CA MET A 29 10.99 4.84 -16.57
C MET A 29 11.37 6.26 -17.00
N SER A 30 10.44 6.96 -17.62
CA SER A 30 10.64 8.26 -18.27
C SER A 30 10.65 9.41 -17.26
N SER A 31 10.98 10.61 -17.76
CA SER A 31 10.90 11.84 -16.97
C SER A 31 9.48 12.11 -16.44
N ILE A 32 8.44 11.65 -17.15
CA ILE A 32 7.04 11.78 -16.73
C ILE A 32 6.76 10.90 -15.52
N THR A 33 7.23 9.65 -15.50
CA THR A 33 7.15 8.77 -14.33
C THR A 33 7.82 9.41 -13.12
N LYS A 34 9.07 9.91 -13.27
CA LYS A 34 9.79 10.58 -12.19
C LYS A 34 9.09 11.85 -11.69
N LYS A 35 8.47 12.62 -12.60
CA LYS A 35 7.67 13.78 -12.22
C LYS A 35 6.45 13.35 -11.41
N PHE A 36 5.74 12.32 -11.86
CA PHE A 36 4.57 11.79 -11.17
C PHE A 36 4.93 11.27 -9.78
N GLU A 37 5.99 10.47 -9.66
CA GLU A 37 6.51 10.03 -8.35
C GLU A 37 6.72 11.22 -7.41
N LYS A 38 7.45 12.25 -7.85
CA LYS A 38 7.72 13.43 -7.03
C LYS A 38 6.46 14.18 -6.60
N GLU A 39 5.52 14.40 -7.53
CA GLU A 39 4.25 15.10 -7.24
C GLU A 39 3.37 14.26 -6.32
N PHE A 40 3.33 12.93 -6.51
CA PHE A 40 2.57 12.02 -5.66
C PHE A 40 3.12 12.02 -4.22
N ALA A 41 4.43 11.89 -4.04
CA ALA A 41 5.06 11.96 -2.72
C ALA A 41 4.71 13.29 -2.01
N LYS A 42 4.80 14.41 -2.74
CA LYS A 42 4.43 15.73 -2.22
C LYS A 42 2.94 15.80 -1.83
N TYR A 43 2.05 15.26 -2.67
CA TYR A 43 0.61 15.27 -2.43
C TYR A 43 0.24 14.47 -1.18
N ILE A 44 0.80 13.27 -1.04
CA ILE A 44 0.53 12.38 0.11
C ILE A 44 1.26 12.83 1.38
N GLY A 45 2.30 13.68 1.26
CA GLY A 45 3.11 14.11 2.39
C GLY A 45 4.15 13.06 2.81
N SER A 46 4.61 12.24 1.88
CA SER A 46 5.71 11.29 2.03
C SER A 46 7.00 11.86 1.43
N LYS A 47 8.17 11.34 1.83
CA LYS A 47 9.46 11.78 1.24
C LYS A 47 9.77 11.11 -0.09
N TYR A 48 9.39 9.84 -0.24
CA TYR A 48 9.71 9.04 -1.41
C TYR A 48 8.47 8.33 -1.92
N SER A 49 8.39 8.19 -3.21
CA SER A 49 7.43 7.32 -3.87
C SER A 49 8.06 6.63 -5.08
N LEU A 50 7.60 5.43 -5.37
CA LEU A 50 8.06 4.59 -6.48
C LEU A 50 6.86 4.08 -7.26
N MET A 51 6.79 4.41 -8.55
CA MET A 51 5.76 3.91 -9.45
C MET A 51 6.01 2.45 -9.81
N VAL A 52 4.97 1.64 -9.78
CA VAL A 52 4.96 0.24 -10.18
C VAL A 52 3.78 -0.05 -11.10
N ASN A 53 3.71 -1.24 -11.67
CA ASN A 53 2.71 -1.59 -12.68
C ASN A 53 1.32 -1.91 -12.11
N SER A 54 1.17 -2.09 -10.79
CA SER A 54 -0.13 -2.32 -10.15
C SER A 54 -0.05 -2.14 -8.63
N GLY A 55 -1.19 -1.96 -7.95
CA GLY A 55 -1.28 -2.02 -6.50
C GLY A 55 -0.85 -3.38 -5.93
N SER A 56 -1.12 -4.46 -6.67
CA SER A 56 -0.67 -5.81 -6.32
C SER A 56 0.86 -5.91 -6.27
N SER A 57 1.54 -5.33 -7.26
CA SER A 57 3.00 -5.25 -7.27
C SER A 57 3.54 -4.33 -6.18
N ALA A 58 2.81 -3.26 -5.84
CA ALA A 58 3.16 -2.40 -4.73
C ALA A 58 3.15 -3.17 -3.40
N ASN A 59 2.10 -3.95 -3.13
CA ASN A 59 2.01 -4.82 -1.95
C ASN A 59 3.11 -5.89 -1.94
N LEU A 60 3.40 -6.47 -3.10
CA LEU A 60 4.45 -7.47 -3.25
C LEU A 60 5.81 -6.91 -2.87
N LEU A 61 6.22 -5.80 -3.48
CA LEU A 61 7.52 -5.18 -3.22
C LEU A 61 7.64 -4.66 -1.79
N ALA A 62 6.59 -4.02 -1.24
CA ALA A 62 6.56 -3.56 0.14
C ALA A 62 6.79 -4.72 1.13
N THR A 63 6.17 -5.89 0.88
CA THR A 63 6.33 -7.08 1.72
C THR A 63 7.69 -7.72 1.53
N PHE A 64 8.18 -7.85 0.29
CA PHE A 64 9.51 -8.42 0.00
C PHE A 64 10.65 -7.54 0.53
N ALA A 65 10.46 -6.23 0.62
CA ALA A 65 11.42 -5.34 1.27
C ALA A 65 11.66 -5.69 2.75
N LEU A 66 10.66 -6.29 3.42
CA LEU A 66 10.81 -6.71 4.83
C LEU A 66 11.76 -7.88 4.99
N ILE A 67 11.84 -8.78 4.02
CA ILE A 67 12.71 -9.96 4.03
C ILE A 67 13.99 -9.76 3.20
N ASN A 68 14.16 -8.60 2.56
CA ASN A 68 15.31 -8.32 1.69
C ASN A 68 16.61 -8.49 2.47
N PRO A 69 17.62 -9.23 1.95
CA PRO A 69 18.91 -9.42 2.60
C PRO A 69 19.64 -8.12 2.95
N LEU A 70 19.41 -7.05 2.20
CA LEU A 70 19.99 -5.73 2.45
C LEU A 70 19.30 -4.99 3.60
N ASN A 71 18.14 -5.43 4.05
CA ASN A 71 17.44 -4.84 5.17
C ASN A 71 18.11 -5.28 6.49
N LYS A 72 18.69 -4.34 7.21
CA LYS A 72 19.37 -4.60 8.51
C LYS A 72 18.43 -5.19 9.57
N LYS A 73 17.13 -4.85 9.49
CA LYS A 73 16.06 -5.35 10.38
C LYS A 73 15.12 -6.30 9.63
N LYS A 74 15.68 -7.13 8.76
CA LYS A 74 14.88 -8.07 7.96
C LYS A 74 14.11 -9.06 8.81
N LEU A 75 12.89 -9.35 8.37
CA LEU A 75 12.10 -10.45 8.87
C LEU A 75 12.65 -11.78 8.34
N LYS A 76 12.28 -12.85 9.00
CA LYS A 76 12.70 -14.22 8.66
C LYS A 76 11.51 -15.00 8.12
N LYS A 77 11.77 -16.01 7.31
CA LYS A 77 10.77 -17.03 6.97
C LYS A 77 10.20 -17.63 8.24
N GLY A 78 8.87 -17.71 8.32
CA GLY A 78 8.15 -18.20 9.50
C GLY A 78 7.76 -17.12 10.51
N ASP A 79 8.25 -15.87 10.37
CA ASP A 79 7.70 -14.74 11.12
C ASP A 79 6.25 -14.49 10.69
N GLU A 80 5.42 -14.07 11.64
CA GLU A 80 3.99 -13.86 11.40
C GLU A 80 3.70 -12.41 11.01
N CYS A 81 2.80 -12.25 10.03
CA CYS A 81 2.22 -10.98 9.63
C CYS A 81 0.70 -11.00 9.87
N LEU A 82 0.23 -10.13 10.75
CA LEU A 82 -1.20 -9.95 10.98
C LEU A 82 -1.83 -9.22 9.79
N ILE A 83 -2.97 -9.73 9.32
CA ILE A 83 -3.72 -9.19 8.18
C ILE A 83 -5.21 -9.25 8.49
N PRO A 84 -6.05 -8.27 8.06
CA PRO A 84 -7.48 -8.37 8.24
C PRO A 84 -8.06 -9.57 7.48
N SER A 85 -9.09 -10.21 8.06
CA SER A 85 -9.81 -11.32 7.41
C SER A 85 -10.59 -10.89 6.17
N LEU A 86 -10.89 -9.60 6.02
CA LEU A 86 -11.42 -8.98 4.81
C LEU A 86 -10.30 -8.19 4.12
N CYS A 87 -9.84 -8.70 3.00
CA CYS A 87 -8.82 -8.04 2.18
C CYS A 87 -8.90 -8.55 0.74
N TRP A 88 -8.29 -7.82 -0.17
CA TRP A 88 -8.08 -8.32 -1.52
C TRP A 88 -7.02 -9.44 -1.51
N SER A 89 -7.15 -10.42 -2.40
CA SER A 89 -6.22 -11.56 -2.45
C SER A 89 -4.75 -11.14 -2.59
N THR A 90 -4.47 -10.05 -3.29
CA THR A 90 -3.12 -9.54 -3.48
C THR A 90 -2.57 -8.71 -2.32
N SER A 91 -3.34 -8.50 -1.25
CA SER A 91 -2.82 -8.09 0.05
C SER A 91 -2.26 -9.31 0.82
N LEU A 92 -2.87 -10.49 0.64
CA LEU A 92 -2.49 -11.74 1.31
C LEU A 92 -1.31 -12.45 0.63
N TRP A 93 -1.35 -12.63 -0.70
CA TRP A 93 -0.36 -13.43 -1.42
C TRP A 93 1.08 -13.00 -1.21
N PRO A 94 1.44 -11.71 -1.14
CA PRO A 94 2.80 -11.27 -0.83
C PRO A 94 3.34 -11.81 0.48
N ILE A 95 2.51 -11.92 1.52
CA ILE A 95 2.90 -12.47 2.83
C ILE A 95 3.30 -13.94 2.65
N VAL A 96 2.46 -14.74 1.97
CA VAL A 96 2.72 -16.15 1.72
C VAL A 96 3.95 -16.34 0.83
N GLN A 97 4.06 -15.58 -0.26
CA GLN A 97 5.15 -15.68 -1.23
C GLN A 97 6.50 -15.29 -0.61
N SER A 98 6.53 -14.36 0.33
CA SER A 98 7.75 -13.97 1.06
C SER A 98 8.19 -15.03 2.09
N GLY A 99 7.37 -16.04 2.34
CA GLY A 99 7.62 -17.06 3.36
C GLY A 99 7.26 -16.61 4.78
N LEU A 100 6.59 -15.47 4.92
CA LEU A 100 5.94 -15.06 6.17
C LEU A 100 4.65 -15.86 6.35
N ILE A 101 4.17 -15.97 7.58
CA ILE A 101 2.93 -16.68 7.92
C ILE A 101 1.82 -15.63 8.11
N PRO A 102 0.76 -15.64 7.27
CA PRO A 102 -0.38 -14.77 7.49
C PRO A 102 -1.17 -15.23 8.71
N LYS A 103 -1.51 -14.29 9.58
CA LYS A 103 -2.35 -14.52 10.77
C LYS A 103 -3.54 -13.59 10.68
N PHE A 104 -4.73 -14.16 10.48
CA PHE A 104 -5.93 -13.37 10.23
C PHE A 104 -6.47 -12.77 11.52
N ALA A 105 -6.68 -11.46 11.50
CA ALA A 105 -7.36 -10.72 12.54
C ALA A 105 -8.78 -10.34 12.10
N ASP A 106 -9.71 -10.31 13.06
CA ASP A 106 -11.09 -9.92 12.78
C ASP A 106 -11.19 -8.46 12.34
N ILE A 107 -12.27 -8.16 11.65
CA ILE A 107 -12.68 -6.83 11.25
C ILE A 107 -13.80 -6.31 12.13
N ASN A 108 -13.92 -5.01 12.22
CA ASN A 108 -15.09 -4.35 12.76
C ASN A 108 -16.20 -4.28 11.70
N LEU A 109 -17.33 -4.91 11.94
CA LEU A 109 -18.43 -5.00 10.96
C LEU A 109 -19.06 -3.64 10.58
N LYS A 110 -18.87 -2.60 11.38
CA LYS A 110 -19.38 -1.26 11.06
C LYS A 110 -18.44 -0.49 10.14
N THR A 111 -17.12 -0.73 10.24
CA THR A 111 -16.11 -0.01 9.49
C THR A 111 -15.50 -0.86 8.36
N LEU A 112 -15.70 -2.18 8.41
CA LEU A 112 -15.07 -3.20 7.56
C LEU A 112 -13.53 -3.24 7.65
N ASN A 113 -12.96 -2.47 8.56
CA ASN A 113 -11.53 -2.37 8.75
C ASN A 113 -11.06 -3.21 9.94
N LEU A 114 -9.77 -3.42 10.01
CA LEU A 114 -9.07 -4.20 11.01
C LEU A 114 -9.47 -3.80 12.44
N GLU A 115 -9.92 -4.79 13.23
CA GLU A 115 -10.31 -4.56 14.62
C GLU A 115 -9.08 -4.63 15.53
N THR A 116 -8.75 -3.51 16.16
CA THR A 116 -7.53 -3.40 16.99
C THR A 116 -7.54 -4.29 18.22
N SER A 117 -8.72 -4.60 18.76
CA SER A 117 -8.87 -5.54 19.88
C SER A 117 -8.54 -6.98 19.46
N SER A 118 -8.79 -7.36 18.21
CA SER A 118 -8.41 -8.66 17.65
C SER A 118 -6.89 -8.77 17.53
N ILE A 119 -6.22 -7.72 17.03
CA ILE A 119 -4.75 -7.68 16.96
C ILE A 119 -4.12 -7.94 18.33
N LYS A 120 -4.59 -7.26 19.37
CA LYS A 120 -4.04 -7.42 20.75
C LYS A 120 -4.09 -8.86 21.26
N LYS A 121 -5.12 -9.63 20.87
CA LYS A 121 -5.28 -11.03 21.27
C LYS A 121 -4.36 -11.99 20.50
N LEU A 122 -3.97 -11.59 19.28
CA LEU A 122 -3.23 -12.43 18.34
C LEU A 122 -1.71 -12.23 18.39
N ILE A 123 -1.24 -11.10 18.95
CA ILE A 123 0.19 -10.82 19.05
C ILE A 123 0.86 -11.82 19.99
N ASP A 124 1.93 -12.44 19.49
CA ASP A 124 2.83 -13.30 20.23
C ASP A 124 4.30 -13.05 19.83
N SER A 125 5.22 -13.91 20.29
CA SER A 125 6.65 -13.77 20.03
C SER A 125 7.09 -13.94 18.57
N LYS A 126 6.23 -14.48 17.70
CA LYS A 126 6.48 -14.67 16.27
C LYS A 126 5.89 -13.53 15.43
N THR A 127 5.00 -12.74 16.00
CA THR A 127 4.37 -11.64 15.31
C THR A 127 5.38 -10.52 15.07
N SER A 128 5.63 -10.17 13.82
CA SER A 128 6.67 -9.22 13.40
C SER A 128 6.14 -8.06 12.55
N ALA A 129 4.99 -8.24 11.90
CA ALA A 129 4.40 -7.22 11.05
C ALA A 129 2.87 -7.21 11.13
N VAL A 130 2.30 -6.08 10.73
CA VAL A 130 0.87 -5.90 10.48
C VAL A 130 0.73 -5.29 9.09
N LEU A 131 -0.08 -5.90 8.24
CA LEU A 131 -0.58 -5.29 7.03
C LEU A 131 -2.04 -4.90 7.29
N THR A 132 -2.34 -3.62 7.27
CA THR A 132 -3.73 -3.13 7.35
C THR A 132 -4.24 -2.75 5.98
N VAL A 133 -5.52 -3.01 5.72
CA VAL A 133 -6.20 -2.57 4.50
C VAL A 133 -7.21 -1.50 4.90
N HIS A 134 -7.25 -0.40 4.17
CA HIS A 134 -8.20 0.68 4.39
C HIS A 134 -9.36 0.54 3.38
N VAL A 135 -10.39 -0.21 3.79
CA VAL A 135 -11.46 -0.65 2.92
C VAL A 135 -12.40 0.50 2.56
N LEU A 136 -12.71 0.67 1.27
CA LEU A 136 -13.69 1.62 0.72
C LEU A 136 -13.47 3.09 1.18
N GLY A 137 -12.23 3.50 1.37
CA GLY A 137 -11.90 4.85 1.79
C GLY A 137 -12.04 5.11 3.29
N ASN A 138 -12.47 4.10 4.07
CA ASN A 138 -12.55 4.19 5.52
C ASN A 138 -11.22 3.74 6.14
N SER A 139 -10.93 4.15 7.37
CA SER A 139 -9.66 3.82 8.03
C SER A 139 -9.81 2.83 9.18
N THR A 140 -8.79 2.00 9.38
CA THR A 140 -8.53 1.40 10.69
C THR A 140 -8.33 2.52 11.73
N ASN A 141 -8.62 2.26 12.99
CA ASN A 141 -8.29 3.19 14.07
C ASN A 141 -6.76 3.32 14.21
N MET A 142 -6.20 4.27 13.44
CA MET A 142 -4.74 4.44 13.33
C MET A 142 -4.10 4.89 14.64
N SER A 143 -4.79 5.68 15.45
CA SER A 143 -4.28 6.10 16.77
C SER A 143 -4.03 4.89 17.67
N GLU A 144 -4.96 3.96 17.74
CA GLU A 144 -4.82 2.74 18.53
C GLU A 144 -3.85 1.75 17.89
N LEU A 145 -3.95 1.54 16.58
CA LEU A 145 -3.04 0.66 15.84
C LEU A 145 -1.58 1.08 16.03
N LYS A 146 -1.26 2.37 15.90
CA LYS A 146 0.11 2.86 16.11
C LYS A 146 0.63 2.62 17.53
N LYS A 147 -0.22 2.73 18.56
CA LYS A 147 0.16 2.38 19.92
C LYS A 147 0.53 0.90 20.05
N ILE A 148 -0.25 0.02 19.41
CA ILE A 148 0.00 -1.42 19.39
C ILE A 148 1.32 -1.73 18.66
N ILE A 149 1.51 -1.18 17.46
CA ILE A 149 2.70 -1.32 16.64
C ILE A 149 3.96 -0.92 17.41
N ASN A 150 3.96 0.29 17.99
CA ASN A 150 5.12 0.81 18.74
C ASN A 150 5.42 0.01 19.99
N LYS A 151 4.39 -0.37 20.78
CA LYS A 151 4.55 -1.15 22.01
C LYS A 151 5.17 -2.52 21.74
N ASN A 152 4.87 -3.15 20.62
CA ASN A 152 5.31 -4.50 20.29
C ASN A 152 6.44 -4.52 19.26
N ASN A 153 6.98 -3.35 18.87
CA ASN A 153 8.04 -3.19 17.87
C ASN A 153 7.73 -3.89 16.54
N LEU A 154 6.47 -3.80 16.09
CA LEU A 154 6.00 -4.40 14.85
C LEU A 154 6.23 -3.47 13.66
N ILE A 155 6.32 -4.05 12.47
CA ILE A 155 6.35 -3.29 11.21
C ILE A 155 4.91 -3.13 10.70
N LEU A 156 4.56 -1.91 10.25
CA LEU A 156 3.26 -1.63 9.66
C LEU A 156 3.40 -1.39 8.16
N ILE A 157 2.60 -2.09 7.35
CA ILE A 157 2.32 -1.80 5.95
C ILE A 157 0.85 -1.37 5.86
N GLU A 158 0.58 -0.35 5.05
CA GLU A 158 -0.77 0.13 4.78
C GLU A 158 -1.12 -0.13 3.31
N ASP A 159 -2.08 -1.00 3.07
CA ASP A 159 -2.72 -1.14 1.77
C ASP A 159 -3.82 -0.09 1.65
N THR A 160 -3.55 0.92 0.85
CA THR A 160 -4.43 2.08 0.59
C THR A 160 -4.97 2.09 -0.85
N CYS A 161 -4.96 0.94 -1.52
CA CYS A 161 -5.43 0.85 -2.90
C CYS A 161 -6.87 1.35 -3.11
N GLU A 162 -7.73 1.19 -2.10
CA GLU A 162 -9.13 1.65 -2.12
C GLU A 162 -9.35 3.02 -1.46
N SER A 163 -8.30 3.68 -0.94
CA SER A 163 -8.46 4.83 -0.05
C SER A 163 -7.52 6.00 -0.34
N LEU A 164 -7.12 6.16 -1.61
CA LEU A 164 -6.35 7.34 -2.02
C LEU A 164 -7.11 8.63 -1.67
N GLY A 165 -6.43 9.54 -1.01
CA GLY A 165 -7.00 10.81 -0.57
C GLY A 165 -7.67 10.79 0.80
N SER A 166 -7.95 9.61 1.36
CA SER A 166 -8.51 9.48 2.71
C SER A 166 -7.49 9.84 3.79
N LYS A 167 -8.00 10.38 4.90
CA LYS A 167 -7.18 10.86 6.01
C LYS A 167 -7.70 10.33 7.35
N TYR A 168 -6.78 10.16 8.27
CA TYR A 168 -7.05 9.95 9.69
C TYR A 168 -6.38 11.07 10.50
N ASP A 169 -7.14 11.82 11.27
CA ASP A 169 -6.65 12.98 12.04
C ASP A 169 -5.82 13.97 11.18
N GLY A 170 -6.30 14.26 9.96
CA GLY A 170 -5.67 15.21 9.04
C GLY A 170 -4.46 14.66 8.25
N LYS A 171 -3.94 13.48 8.61
CA LYS A 171 -2.82 12.83 7.93
C LYS A 171 -3.32 11.79 6.92
N PHE A 172 -2.76 11.78 5.71
CA PHE A 172 -3.14 10.81 4.68
C PHE A 172 -2.86 9.37 5.11
N LEU A 173 -3.81 8.47 4.82
CA LEU A 173 -3.61 7.03 4.93
C LEU A 173 -2.50 6.59 3.97
N GLY A 174 -1.75 5.54 4.36
CA GLY A 174 -0.56 5.09 3.64
C GLY A 174 0.74 5.77 4.09
N THR A 175 0.68 6.71 5.06
CA THR A 175 1.85 7.42 5.58
C THR A 175 2.13 7.16 7.06
N PHE A 176 1.36 6.30 7.70
CA PHE A 176 1.54 5.94 9.11
C PHE A 176 2.51 4.78 9.31
N GLY A 177 2.62 3.90 8.31
CA GLY A 177 3.46 2.71 8.33
C GLY A 177 4.88 2.93 7.79
N LYS A 178 5.58 1.82 7.64
CA LYS A 178 6.89 1.75 6.96
C LYS A 178 6.73 1.94 5.45
N PHE A 179 5.70 1.32 4.88
CA PHE A 179 5.28 1.45 3.49
C PHE A 179 3.79 1.69 3.41
N GLY A 180 3.38 2.56 2.49
CA GLY A 180 2.01 2.68 2.02
C GLY A 180 1.93 2.31 0.55
N THR A 181 0.89 1.58 0.17
CA THR A 181 0.69 1.12 -1.20
C THR A 181 -0.60 1.66 -1.78
N TYR A 182 -0.59 1.99 -3.06
CA TYR A 182 -1.72 2.55 -3.79
C TYR A 182 -1.87 1.87 -5.14
N SER A 183 -3.07 1.92 -5.69
CA SER A 183 -3.39 1.38 -7.00
C SER A 183 -3.99 2.44 -7.90
N PHE A 184 -3.64 2.37 -9.18
CA PHE A 184 -4.20 3.20 -10.25
C PHE A 184 -4.93 2.32 -11.28
N TYR A 185 -5.48 1.20 -10.81
CA TYR A 185 -6.36 0.36 -11.60
C TYR A 185 -7.63 1.12 -12.02
N ILE A 186 -8.28 0.69 -13.07
CA ILE A 186 -9.40 1.39 -13.70
C ILE A 186 -10.56 1.72 -12.74
N SER A 187 -10.77 0.95 -11.67
CA SER A 187 -11.87 1.14 -10.71
C SER A 187 -11.52 2.00 -9.51
N HIS A 188 -10.30 2.51 -9.41
CA HIS A 188 -9.88 3.30 -8.25
C HIS A 188 -10.08 4.82 -8.46
N GLN A 189 -9.78 5.61 -7.42
CA GLN A 189 -10.08 7.05 -7.34
C GLN A 189 -9.40 7.87 -8.46
N ILE A 190 -8.18 7.49 -8.82
CA ILE A 190 -7.51 7.94 -10.05
C ILE A 190 -6.97 6.73 -10.77
N THR A 191 -6.84 6.79 -12.07
CA THR A 191 -6.39 5.64 -12.85
C THR A 191 -5.42 6.02 -13.96
N SER A 192 -4.51 5.09 -14.24
CA SER A 192 -3.66 5.09 -15.45
C SER A 192 -3.92 3.82 -16.28
N SER A 193 -5.14 3.28 -16.23
CA SER A 193 -5.57 1.95 -16.67
C SER A 193 -5.00 0.86 -15.77
N GLU A 194 -3.70 0.79 -15.67
CA GLU A 194 -2.92 -0.05 -14.75
C GLU A 194 -1.82 0.79 -14.12
N GLY A 195 -1.51 0.50 -12.88
CA GLY A 195 -0.46 1.19 -12.15
C GLY A 195 -0.58 1.03 -10.65
N GLY A 196 0.48 1.37 -9.96
CA GLY A 196 0.52 1.40 -8.50
C GLY A 196 1.64 2.30 -8.01
N MET A 197 1.64 2.58 -6.72
CA MET A 197 2.66 3.39 -6.07
C MET A 197 3.00 2.82 -4.70
N ILE A 198 4.26 2.89 -4.34
CA ILE A 198 4.72 2.64 -2.98
C ILE A 198 5.26 3.95 -2.44
N VAL A 199 4.92 4.31 -1.20
CA VAL A 199 5.48 5.47 -0.51
C VAL A 199 6.21 5.05 0.76
N CYS A 200 7.25 5.81 1.11
CA CYS A 200 7.97 5.67 2.37
C CYS A 200 8.69 6.99 2.72
N ASP A 201 9.10 7.12 3.98
CA ASP A 201 9.74 8.35 4.49
C ASP A 201 11.25 8.20 4.74
N ASN A 202 11.80 7.01 4.50
CA ASN A 202 13.20 6.69 4.77
C ASN A 202 13.91 6.30 3.48
N GLU A 203 15.10 6.86 3.24
CA GLU A 203 15.91 6.57 2.06
C GLU A 203 16.40 5.12 2.01
N GLU A 204 16.73 4.54 3.17
CA GLU A 204 17.10 3.12 3.23
C GLU A 204 15.93 2.24 2.76
N ASP A 205 14.70 2.56 3.18
CA ASP A 205 13.49 1.84 2.79
C ASP A 205 13.18 2.03 1.29
N TYR A 206 13.36 3.25 0.77
CA TYR A 206 13.23 3.49 -0.66
C TYR A 206 14.23 2.66 -1.47
N ASN A 207 15.47 2.56 -1.03
CA ASN A 207 16.50 1.75 -1.68
C ASN A 207 16.18 0.24 -1.66
N LEU A 208 15.43 -0.25 -0.65
CA LEU A 208 15.01 -1.66 -0.58
C LEU A 208 13.93 -2.03 -1.62
N ILE A 209 13.10 -1.07 -2.02
CA ILE A 209 12.05 -1.28 -3.02
C ILE A 209 12.50 -0.91 -4.44
N PHE A 210 13.54 -0.08 -4.58
CA PHE A 210 14.06 0.37 -5.86
C PHE A 210 15.07 -0.61 -6.46
N LYS A 211 15.87 -1.29 -5.64
CA LYS A 211 16.92 -2.25 -6.02
C LYS A 211 16.42 -3.68 -6.06
#